data_ee45b9b6c7e863e0296a90ccbe4be87a
#
_entry.id   ee45b9b6c7e863e0296a90ccbe4be87a
#
_cell.length_a   1.000
_cell.length_b   1.000
_cell.length_c   1.000
_cell.angle_alpha   90.00
_cell.angle_beta   90.00
_cell.angle_gamma   90.00
#
_symmetry.space_group_name_H-M   'P 1'
#
loop_
_entity.id
_entity.type
_entity.pdbx_description
1 polymer ?
#
loop_
_entity_poly.entity_id
_entity_poly.type
_entity_poly.pdbx_seq_one_letter_code
_entity_poly.pdbx_strand_id
1 'polypeptide(L)'
;MKTSPSPEHKFITEPQYLELCKACDQILRAQDSTAERVAISWLHVIREHPAFLPKYVAIFESRQNLQLFFQLKARPVINYGKFLFRLGKTLISRVPNFHVLNISSKPYDVVFVSHLLNRSHIGRLNDFYFGEVPNELAMRGLSVAIIFINHTEASARSIQDAWRGSSVTRIVLNKSLSFPAEFALHQRAAQESQRLTTLRKSLMPALLRRIVARSAAEALESSTLTNMRIASQIRTLIAHLRPKVVVSTHEGHAFERVAFAAARESMPEVCCVAHQHSALFRLQHSIRRNLSAPYNPDFILASGVISQSQLKNAPELRHIPIMVFGSTRILKPTGGIKQTPTASMFATHKSKNNCLVVPEYDWSECDTLFEFSLECALALPNINFVWRLHPLISFKSLLKRNRRLRARTPNIELSDRTLEEDIGRCQLALYRGTTAVVQAVMGGLTPIYLQMRGEMTIDPLYEIEKGKFIVRTPKEFAEMIGTPRDTINGATEQDRAELVDYCSRFYVPMDFQVLEKIIRDAPERAQANTAERNPEPPSPF
;
A
#
# COMPACT_ATOMS: atom_id res chain seq x y z
N MET A 1 34.85 -20.74 15.32
CA MET A 1 33.38 -20.72 15.38
C MET A 1 32.86 -21.13 14.01
N LYS A 2 32.24 -22.29 13.88
CA LYS A 2 31.62 -22.73 12.61
C LYS A 2 30.36 -21.90 12.39
N THR A 3 30.38 -21.02 11.39
CA THR A 3 29.20 -20.36 10.89
C THR A 3 28.36 -21.46 10.24
N SER A 4 27.24 -21.83 10.87
CA SER A 4 26.22 -22.59 10.19
C SER A 4 25.76 -21.78 8.95
N PRO A 5 25.67 -22.39 7.77
CA PRO A 5 25.15 -21.70 6.60
C PRO A 5 23.72 -21.26 6.94
N SER A 6 23.45 -19.96 6.77
CA SER A 6 22.08 -19.46 6.79
C SER A 6 21.26 -20.28 5.79
N PRO A 7 20.01 -20.65 6.09
CA PRO A 7 19.18 -21.37 5.15
C PRO A 7 19.13 -20.55 3.85
N GLU A 8 19.54 -21.16 2.73
CA GLU A 8 19.42 -20.54 1.42
C GLU A 8 17.98 -20.07 1.25
N HIS A 9 17.75 -18.78 1.36
CA HIS A 9 16.46 -18.20 1.05
C HIS A 9 16.21 -18.45 -0.44
N LYS A 10 15.27 -19.32 -0.75
CA LYS A 10 14.83 -19.53 -2.12
C LYS A 10 14.04 -18.30 -2.54
N PHE A 11 14.62 -17.53 -3.42
CA PHE A 11 13.98 -16.36 -4.02
C PHE A 11 13.10 -16.77 -5.19
N ILE A 12 12.02 -16.04 -5.40
CA ILE A 12 11.21 -16.12 -6.62
C ILE A 12 11.93 -15.29 -7.68
N THR A 13 12.24 -15.89 -8.82
CA THR A 13 12.84 -15.19 -9.95
C THR A 13 11.82 -14.31 -10.68
N GLU A 14 12.26 -13.32 -11.44
CA GLU A 14 11.38 -12.44 -12.21
C GLU A 14 10.44 -13.22 -13.16
N PRO A 15 10.91 -14.20 -13.95
CA PRO A 15 10.01 -15.03 -14.77
C PRO A 15 8.95 -15.75 -13.94
N GLN A 16 9.32 -16.33 -12.79
CA GLN A 16 8.36 -16.99 -11.88
C GLN A 16 7.36 -15.99 -11.32
N TYR A 17 7.79 -14.77 -10.97
CA TYR A 17 6.92 -13.71 -10.51
C TYR A 17 5.88 -13.34 -11.56
N LEU A 18 6.29 -13.12 -12.80
CA LEU A 18 5.39 -12.77 -13.90
C LEU A 18 4.41 -13.92 -14.21
N GLU A 19 4.88 -15.17 -14.18
CA GLU A 19 4.01 -16.35 -14.32
C GLU A 19 2.99 -16.46 -13.20
N LEU A 20 3.40 -16.20 -11.95
CA LEU A 20 2.51 -16.15 -10.78
C LEU A 20 1.42 -15.08 -10.96
N CYS A 21 1.81 -13.86 -11.34
CA CYS A 21 0.88 -12.75 -11.58
C CYS A 21 -0.17 -13.12 -12.63
N LYS A 22 0.28 -13.62 -13.78
CA LYS A 22 -0.60 -14.07 -14.89
C LYS A 22 -1.58 -15.16 -14.44
N ALA A 23 -1.10 -16.15 -13.69
CA ALA A 23 -1.94 -17.25 -13.24
C ALA A 23 -2.96 -16.81 -12.16
N CYS A 24 -2.58 -15.92 -11.24
CA CYS A 24 -3.50 -15.32 -10.28
C CYS A 24 -4.58 -14.49 -10.97
N ASP A 25 -4.20 -13.68 -11.96
CA ASP A 25 -5.14 -12.86 -12.74
C ASP A 25 -6.13 -13.72 -13.52
N GLN A 26 -5.70 -14.86 -14.08
CA GLN A 26 -6.58 -15.78 -14.76
C GLN A 26 -7.71 -16.30 -13.83
N ILE A 27 -7.40 -16.53 -12.55
CA ILE A 27 -8.40 -16.96 -11.55
C ILE A 27 -9.32 -15.79 -11.18
N LEU A 28 -8.78 -14.60 -10.99
CA LEU A 28 -9.57 -13.42 -10.63
C LEU A 28 -10.48 -12.92 -11.74
N ARG A 29 -10.11 -13.14 -13.01
CA ARG A 29 -10.88 -12.70 -14.20
C ARG A 29 -11.77 -13.80 -14.78
N ALA A 30 -11.80 -14.98 -14.17
CA ALA A 30 -12.67 -16.05 -14.63
C ALA A 30 -14.13 -15.59 -14.65
N GLN A 31 -14.93 -16.03 -15.62
CA GLN A 31 -16.34 -15.64 -15.79
C GLN A 31 -17.19 -15.91 -14.54
N ASP A 32 -16.84 -16.97 -13.79
CA ASP A 32 -17.48 -17.34 -12.51
C ASP A 32 -16.86 -16.64 -11.30
N SER A 33 -16.04 -15.60 -11.50
CA SER A 33 -15.38 -14.88 -10.40
C SER A 33 -16.41 -14.18 -9.50
N THR A 34 -16.27 -14.41 -8.19
CA THR A 34 -17.17 -13.87 -7.17
C THR A 34 -16.48 -12.75 -6.36
N ALA A 35 -17.26 -11.95 -5.64
CA ALA A 35 -16.71 -10.97 -4.70
C ALA A 35 -15.86 -11.64 -3.60
N GLU A 36 -16.23 -12.86 -3.19
CA GLU A 36 -15.48 -13.68 -2.25
C GLU A 36 -14.11 -14.08 -2.80
N ARG A 37 -14.04 -14.43 -4.10
CA ARG A 37 -12.78 -14.73 -4.80
C ARG A 37 -11.88 -13.50 -4.90
N VAL A 38 -12.45 -12.36 -5.28
CA VAL A 38 -11.72 -11.09 -5.34
C VAL A 38 -11.28 -10.62 -3.93
N ALA A 39 -12.00 -11.00 -2.87
CA ALA A 39 -11.59 -10.71 -1.49
C ALA A 39 -10.37 -11.51 -1.03
N ILE A 40 -9.92 -12.56 -1.75
CA ILE A 40 -8.75 -13.37 -1.39
C ILE A 40 -7.47 -12.55 -1.58
N SER A 41 -6.94 -11.99 -0.49
CA SER A 41 -5.74 -11.14 -0.52
C SER A 41 -4.53 -11.83 -1.17
N TRP A 42 -4.43 -13.15 -1.05
CA TRP A 42 -3.32 -13.91 -1.60
C TRP A 42 -3.29 -13.92 -3.13
N LEU A 43 -4.45 -13.85 -3.81
CA LEU A 43 -4.53 -13.75 -5.27
C LEU A 43 -4.08 -12.40 -5.81
N HIS A 44 -4.02 -11.37 -4.96
CA HIS A 44 -3.52 -10.06 -5.34
C HIS A 44 -2.01 -10.01 -5.08
N VAL A 45 -1.24 -10.39 -6.09
CA VAL A 45 0.22 -10.26 -6.04
C VAL A 45 0.54 -8.76 -6.16
N ILE A 46 0.72 -8.09 -5.02
CA ILE A 46 0.80 -6.62 -4.97
C ILE A 46 2.04 -6.13 -5.71
N ARG A 47 3.23 -6.61 -5.30
CA ARG A 47 4.52 -6.20 -5.88
C ARG A 47 5.61 -7.24 -5.61
N GLU A 48 6.73 -7.08 -6.28
CA GLU A 48 7.93 -7.92 -6.26
C GLU A 48 8.74 -7.86 -4.96
N HIS A 49 8.16 -7.44 -3.87
CA HIS A 49 8.87 -7.15 -2.64
C HIS A 49 9.24 -8.41 -1.85
N PRO A 50 10.49 -8.56 -1.36
CA PRO A 50 10.97 -9.74 -0.63
C PRO A 50 10.13 -10.10 0.60
N ALA A 51 9.54 -9.12 1.31
CA ALA A 51 8.66 -9.39 2.44
C ALA A 51 7.32 -10.04 2.03
N PHE A 52 6.88 -9.90 0.78
CA PHE A 52 5.62 -10.45 0.30
C PHE A 52 5.77 -11.76 -0.45
N LEU A 53 6.92 -12.01 -1.07
CA LEU A 53 7.14 -13.17 -1.94
C LEU A 53 7.30 -14.51 -1.21
N PRO A 54 7.80 -14.62 0.02
CA PRO A 54 8.00 -15.91 0.69
C PRO A 54 6.74 -16.78 0.76
N LYS A 55 5.55 -16.15 0.84
CA LYS A 55 4.27 -16.87 0.87
C LYS A 55 3.92 -17.60 -0.45
N TYR A 56 4.64 -17.30 -1.54
CA TYR A 56 4.44 -17.89 -2.87
C TYR A 56 5.52 -18.91 -3.26
N VAL A 57 6.66 -18.96 -2.56
CA VAL A 57 7.80 -19.84 -2.90
C VAL A 57 7.35 -21.31 -3.03
N ALA A 58 6.54 -21.78 -2.08
CA ALA A 58 6.05 -23.16 -2.08
C ALA A 58 5.21 -23.54 -3.33
N ILE A 59 4.70 -22.56 -4.08
CA ILE A 59 3.96 -22.78 -5.32
C ILE A 59 4.87 -23.28 -6.45
N PHE A 60 6.15 -22.90 -6.44
CA PHE A 60 7.14 -23.27 -7.45
C PHE A 60 7.93 -24.54 -7.07
N GLU A 61 7.87 -24.97 -5.82
CA GLU A 61 8.58 -26.16 -5.38
C GLU A 61 7.92 -27.44 -5.95
N SER A 62 8.72 -28.29 -6.60
CA SER A 62 8.25 -29.52 -7.26
C SER A 62 7.81 -30.62 -6.29
N ARG A 63 8.34 -30.62 -5.08
CA ARG A 63 7.93 -31.55 -4.01
C ARG A 63 6.65 -31.02 -3.39
N GLN A 64 5.58 -31.82 -3.43
CA GLN A 64 4.39 -31.59 -2.62
C GLN A 64 4.82 -31.63 -1.15
N ASN A 65 5.21 -30.48 -0.63
CA ASN A 65 5.69 -30.38 0.72
C ASN A 65 4.58 -30.79 1.68
N LEU A 66 4.90 -31.69 2.61
CA LEU A 66 4.12 -31.93 3.82
C LEU A 66 3.59 -30.62 4.39
N GLN A 67 4.35 -29.54 4.29
CA GLN A 67 3.98 -28.20 4.72
C GLN A 67 2.77 -27.62 3.95
N LEU A 68 2.69 -27.78 2.63
CA LEU A 68 1.51 -27.39 1.83
C LEU A 68 0.31 -28.28 2.15
N PHE A 69 0.54 -29.57 2.33
CA PHE A 69 -0.49 -30.52 2.74
C PHE A 69 -1.06 -30.19 4.12
N PHE A 70 -0.21 -29.92 5.11
CA PHE A 70 -0.62 -29.50 6.44
C PHE A 70 -1.34 -28.14 6.41
N GLN A 71 -0.85 -27.18 5.64
CA GLN A 71 -1.51 -25.89 5.45
C GLN A 71 -2.91 -26.04 4.84
N LEU A 72 -3.08 -26.91 3.87
CA LEU A 72 -4.38 -27.14 3.23
C LEU A 72 -5.35 -27.95 4.12
N LYS A 73 -4.84 -28.82 5.00
CA LYS A 73 -5.66 -29.68 5.87
C LYS A 73 -5.87 -29.11 7.28
N ALA A 74 -4.84 -28.56 7.90
CA ALA A 74 -4.92 -28.04 9.27
C ALA A 74 -5.49 -26.61 9.35
N ARG A 75 -5.20 -25.74 8.38
CA ARG A 75 -5.69 -24.36 8.37
C ARG A 75 -7.21 -24.24 8.41
N PRO A 76 -8.01 -24.99 7.63
CA PRO A 76 -9.47 -24.92 7.72
C PRO A 76 -9.99 -25.21 9.13
N VAL A 77 -9.39 -26.17 9.84
CA VAL A 77 -9.78 -26.53 11.21
C VAL A 77 -9.45 -25.39 12.19
N ILE A 78 -8.24 -24.82 12.08
CA ILE A 78 -7.82 -23.69 12.90
C ILE A 78 -8.70 -22.46 12.62
N ASN A 79 -9.01 -22.20 11.37
CA ASN A 79 -9.85 -21.07 10.97
C ASN A 79 -11.30 -21.24 11.42
N TYR A 80 -11.80 -22.47 11.43
CA TYR A 80 -13.11 -22.78 12.00
C TYR A 80 -13.14 -22.55 13.52
N GLY A 81 -12.09 -22.94 14.24
CA GLY A 81 -11.94 -22.62 15.66
C GLY A 81 -11.93 -21.13 15.94
N LYS A 82 -11.17 -20.34 15.15
CA LYS A 82 -11.16 -18.87 15.23
C LYS A 82 -12.53 -18.27 14.90
N PHE A 83 -13.25 -18.85 13.95
CA PHE A 83 -14.62 -18.43 13.60
C PHE A 83 -15.59 -18.64 14.75
N LEU A 84 -15.60 -19.84 15.37
CA LEU A 84 -16.45 -20.13 16.55
C LEU A 84 -16.14 -19.19 17.70
N PHE A 85 -14.86 -18.94 17.99
CA PHE A 85 -14.45 -17.96 19.00
C PHE A 85 -14.98 -16.55 18.71
N ARG A 86 -14.89 -16.12 17.45
CA ARG A 86 -15.41 -14.81 17.02
C ARG A 86 -16.94 -14.76 17.10
N LEU A 87 -17.64 -15.80 16.69
CA LEU A 87 -19.10 -15.91 16.85
C LEU A 87 -19.52 -15.80 18.32
N GLY A 88 -18.85 -16.51 19.22
CA GLY A 88 -19.09 -16.40 20.66
C GLY A 88 -18.92 -14.96 21.15
N LYS A 89 -17.87 -14.28 20.71
CA LYS A 89 -17.64 -12.87 21.06
C LYS A 89 -18.74 -11.93 20.53
N THR A 90 -19.27 -12.16 19.32
CA THR A 90 -20.35 -11.32 18.77
C THR A 90 -21.69 -11.53 19.47
N LEU A 91 -21.96 -12.74 19.94
CA LEU A 91 -23.15 -13.04 20.77
C LEU A 91 -23.12 -12.26 22.09
N ILE A 92 -21.94 -12.19 22.74
CA ILE A 92 -21.77 -11.52 24.02
C ILE A 92 -21.80 -9.99 23.88
N SER A 93 -21.20 -9.46 22.81
CA SER A 93 -20.93 -8.02 22.67
C SER A 93 -22.07 -7.19 22.08
N ARG A 94 -23.15 -7.81 21.55
CA ARG A 94 -24.25 -7.13 20.83
C ARG A 94 -23.76 -5.99 19.95
N VAL A 95 -22.72 -6.24 19.12
CA VAL A 95 -22.06 -5.22 18.33
C VAL A 95 -23.02 -4.72 17.24
N PRO A 96 -23.39 -3.43 17.21
CA PRO A 96 -24.07 -2.87 16.06
C PRO A 96 -23.13 -2.93 14.85
N ASN A 97 -23.67 -3.05 13.63
CA ASN A 97 -22.88 -3.20 12.40
C ASN A 97 -21.89 -2.05 12.19
N PHE A 98 -22.18 -0.86 12.70
CA PHE A 98 -21.27 0.31 12.77
C PHE A 98 -21.79 1.30 13.79
N HIS A 99 -20.90 2.10 14.37
CA HIS A 99 -21.28 3.27 15.16
C HIS A 99 -21.18 4.50 14.26
N VAL A 100 -22.28 5.18 14.10
CA VAL A 100 -22.34 6.44 13.39
C VAL A 100 -22.95 7.49 14.30
N LEU A 101 -22.22 8.56 14.55
CA LEU A 101 -22.74 9.77 15.18
C LEU A 101 -23.09 10.74 14.04
N ASN A 102 -24.36 11.16 13.98
CA ASN A 102 -24.85 12.24 13.12
C ASN A 102 -24.60 12.05 11.60
N ILE A 103 -25.15 10.99 11.00
CA ILE A 103 -25.29 10.96 9.54
C ILE A 103 -26.33 12.02 9.14
N SER A 104 -25.94 12.89 8.19
CA SER A 104 -26.88 13.80 7.55
C SER A 104 -27.96 13.00 6.81
N SER A 105 -29.20 13.46 6.83
CA SER A 105 -30.26 12.91 5.97
C SER A 105 -30.07 13.27 4.48
N LYS A 106 -29.21 14.27 4.19
CA LYS A 106 -28.88 14.68 2.82
C LYS A 106 -27.79 13.77 2.23
N PRO A 107 -27.82 13.49 0.92
CA PRO A 107 -26.74 12.80 0.23
C PRO A 107 -25.38 13.50 0.41
N TYR A 108 -24.33 12.72 0.43
CA TYR A 108 -22.96 13.22 0.48
C TYR A 108 -22.42 13.45 -0.94
N ASP A 109 -21.57 14.48 -1.10
CA ASP A 109 -20.89 14.70 -2.38
C ASP A 109 -19.75 13.71 -2.55
N VAL A 110 -18.97 13.47 -1.47
CA VAL A 110 -17.84 12.55 -1.51
C VAL A 110 -17.66 11.79 -0.20
N VAL A 111 -17.32 10.51 -0.33
CA VAL A 111 -16.93 9.63 0.77
C VAL A 111 -15.52 9.12 0.53
N PHE A 112 -14.63 9.35 1.50
CA PHE A 112 -13.27 8.81 1.50
C PHE A 112 -13.22 7.49 2.27
N VAL A 113 -12.51 6.48 1.73
CA VAL A 113 -12.18 5.24 2.44
C VAL A 113 -10.68 5.30 2.77
N SER A 114 -10.36 5.47 4.04
CA SER A 114 -9.02 5.65 4.57
C SER A 114 -8.67 4.64 5.67
N HIS A 115 -7.48 4.74 6.24
CA HIS A 115 -6.98 3.84 7.27
C HIS A 115 -6.61 4.56 8.55
N LEU A 116 -7.04 4.01 9.68
CA LEU A 116 -6.58 4.42 10.99
C LEU A 116 -5.49 3.45 11.45
N LEU A 117 -4.23 3.79 11.17
CA LEU A 117 -3.08 2.89 11.35
C LEU A 117 -2.61 2.82 12.80
N ASN A 118 -2.75 3.92 13.56
CA ASN A 118 -2.13 4.05 14.86
C ASN A 118 -2.97 4.96 15.78
N ARG A 119 -2.84 4.77 17.09
CA ARG A 119 -3.57 5.56 18.09
C ARG A 119 -3.25 7.05 18.03
N SER A 120 -2.06 7.43 17.62
CA SER A 120 -1.67 8.86 17.48
C SER A 120 -2.43 9.60 16.37
N HIS A 121 -3.14 8.88 15.50
CA HIS A 121 -3.99 9.47 14.47
C HIS A 121 -5.41 9.77 14.98
N ILE A 122 -5.79 9.23 16.15
CA ILE A 122 -7.11 9.44 16.73
C ILE A 122 -7.23 10.90 17.15
N GLY A 123 -8.32 11.55 16.76
CA GLY A 123 -8.58 12.97 17.05
C GLY A 123 -7.88 13.96 16.13
N ARG A 124 -6.99 13.53 15.24
CA ARG A 124 -6.40 14.45 14.25
C ARG A 124 -7.43 14.87 13.22
N LEU A 125 -7.41 16.13 12.83
CA LEU A 125 -8.27 16.66 11.78
C LEU A 125 -7.81 16.19 10.39
N ASN A 126 -6.49 16.15 10.15
CA ASN A 126 -5.92 15.75 8.88
C ASN A 126 -5.82 14.23 8.77
N ASP A 127 -6.23 13.69 7.64
CA ASP A 127 -6.10 12.27 7.33
C ASP A 127 -4.66 11.89 7.00
N PHE A 128 -4.26 10.65 7.27
CA PHE A 128 -2.89 10.22 7.00
C PHE A 128 -2.58 10.13 5.49
N TYR A 129 -3.53 9.70 4.68
CA TYR A 129 -3.37 9.52 3.22
C TYR A 129 -3.86 10.72 2.42
N PHE A 130 -4.99 11.30 2.82
CA PHE A 130 -5.63 12.39 2.10
C PHE A 130 -5.30 13.78 2.67
N GLY A 131 -4.54 13.85 3.79
CA GLY A 131 -4.14 15.10 4.40
C GLY A 131 -5.31 16.01 4.76
N GLU A 132 -5.28 17.22 4.25
CA GLU A 132 -6.27 18.28 4.47
C GLU A 132 -7.45 18.19 3.49
N VAL A 133 -7.36 17.36 2.45
CA VAL A 133 -8.37 17.28 1.36
C VAL A 133 -9.81 17.20 1.85
N PRO A 134 -10.17 16.29 2.80
CA PRO A 134 -11.56 16.21 3.25
C PRO A 134 -12.06 17.49 3.92
N ASN A 135 -11.19 18.15 4.70
CA ASN A 135 -11.55 19.39 5.39
C ASN A 135 -11.66 20.57 4.40
N GLU A 136 -10.74 20.67 3.44
CA GLU A 136 -10.76 21.69 2.40
C GLU A 136 -12.03 21.60 1.53
N LEU A 137 -12.43 20.39 1.13
CA LEU A 137 -13.67 20.19 0.38
C LEU A 137 -14.90 20.59 1.21
N ALA A 138 -14.90 20.26 2.52
CA ALA A 138 -15.98 20.67 3.42
C ALA A 138 -16.04 22.19 3.59
N MET A 139 -14.91 22.89 3.70
CA MET A 139 -14.85 24.36 3.75
C MET A 139 -15.36 25.02 2.46
N ARG A 140 -15.26 24.33 1.32
CA ARG A 140 -15.82 24.75 0.03
C ARG A 140 -17.31 24.43 -0.14
N GLY A 141 -17.96 23.94 0.93
CA GLY A 141 -19.41 23.69 0.96
C GLY A 141 -19.84 22.31 0.50
N LEU A 142 -18.91 21.37 0.25
CA LEU A 142 -19.24 19.99 -0.12
C LEU A 142 -19.57 19.17 1.12
N SER A 143 -20.51 18.24 0.99
CA SER A 143 -20.84 17.24 2.02
C SER A 143 -19.83 16.11 1.98
N VAL A 144 -18.97 16.01 3.02
CA VAL A 144 -17.82 15.09 3.06
C VAL A 144 -17.92 14.10 4.22
N ALA A 145 -17.65 12.82 3.93
CA ALA A 145 -17.46 11.81 4.97
C ALA A 145 -16.15 11.02 4.76
N ILE A 146 -15.57 10.51 5.86
CA ILE A 146 -14.43 9.60 5.85
C ILE A 146 -14.83 8.31 6.56
N ILE A 147 -14.67 7.18 5.89
CA ILE A 147 -14.79 5.83 6.44
C ILE A 147 -13.39 5.30 6.76
N PHE A 148 -13.11 5.01 8.03
CA PHE A 148 -11.82 4.49 8.47
C PHE A 148 -11.83 2.97 8.64
N ILE A 149 -10.94 2.29 7.94
CA ILE A 149 -10.55 0.92 8.22
C ILE A 149 -9.66 0.93 9.47
N ASN A 150 -10.13 0.32 10.55
CA ASN A 150 -9.48 0.40 11.87
C ASN A 150 -8.41 -0.68 12.06
N HIS A 151 -7.14 -0.30 12.04
CA HIS A 151 -6.00 -1.15 12.35
C HIS A 151 -5.53 -1.03 13.81
N THR A 152 -6.12 -0.14 14.60
CA THR A 152 -5.76 0.04 16.02
C THR A 152 -6.43 -1.00 16.91
N GLU A 153 -5.94 -1.15 18.16
CA GLU A 153 -6.59 -1.99 19.18
C GLU A 153 -7.85 -1.34 19.81
N ALA A 154 -8.06 -0.04 19.58
CA ALA A 154 -9.18 0.69 20.14
C ALA A 154 -10.52 0.29 19.48
N SER A 155 -11.61 0.35 20.24
CA SER A 155 -12.95 0.08 19.70
C SER A 155 -13.40 1.21 18.77
N ALA A 156 -14.21 0.89 17.76
CA ALA A 156 -14.74 1.90 16.85
C ALA A 156 -15.49 3.02 17.62
N ARG A 157 -16.27 2.68 18.64
CA ARG A 157 -17.00 3.64 19.48
C ARG A 157 -16.06 4.63 20.19
N SER A 158 -15.01 4.12 20.86
CA SER A 158 -14.07 5.00 21.59
C SER A 158 -13.26 5.91 20.67
N ILE A 159 -13.03 5.50 19.43
CA ILE A 159 -12.32 6.29 18.44
C ILE A 159 -13.22 7.40 17.89
N GLN A 160 -14.48 7.08 17.61
CA GLN A 160 -15.41 7.99 16.97
C GLN A 160 -15.70 9.23 17.83
N ASP A 161 -15.75 9.07 19.15
CA ASP A 161 -15.96 10.16 20.09
C ASP A 161 -14.85 11.24 20.04
N ALA A 162 -13.66 10.88 19.57
CA ALA A 162 -12.53 11.80 19.49
C ALA A 162 -12.70 12.90 18.42
N TRP A 163 -13.67 12.76 17.50
CA TRP A 163 -13.96 13.76 16.45
C TRP A 163 -15.31 14.46 16.62
N ARG A 164 -15.88 14.46 17.82
CA ARG A 164 -17.11 15.22 18.10
C ARG A 164 -16.93 16.68 17.72
N GLY A 165 -17.88 17.24 16.97
CA GLY A 165 -17.83 18.63 16.48
C GLY A 165 -17.03 18.86 15.21
N SER A 166 -16.49 17.82 14.57
CA SER A 166 -15.86 17.96 13.25
C SER A 166 -16.90 18.28 12.17
N SER A 167 -16.56 19.20 11.26
CA SER A 167 -17.37 19.51 10.06
C SER A 167 -17.43 18.35 9.06
N VAL A 168 -16.43 17.46 9.08
CA VAL A 168 -16.37 16.26 8.25
C VAL A 168 -16.90 15.08 9.06
N THR A 169 -17.85 14.34 8.51
CA THR A 169 -18.37 13.12 9.12
C THR A 169 -17.32 12.02 9.11
N ARG A 170 -16.97 11.46 10.27
CA ARG A 170 -15.97 10.39 10.39
C ARG A 170 -16.60 9.12 10.95
N ILE A 171 -16.44 8.03 10.23
CA ILE A 171 -17.05 6.74 10.53
C ILE A 171 -15.95 5.71 10.66
N VAL A 172 -15.92 4.96 11.75
CA VAL A 172 -14.92 3.93 11.99
C VAL A 172 -15.55 2.55 11.82
N LEU A 173 -15.01 1.73 10.92
CA LEU A 173 -15.49 0.38 10.70
C LEU A 173 -15.23 -0.51 11.92
N ASN A 174 -16.19 -1.36 12.23
CA ASN A 174 -16.07 -2.36 13.27
C ASN A 174 -15.20 -3.55 12.80
N LYS A 175 -14.50 -4.18 13.74
CA LYS A 175 -13.70 -5.39 13.47
C LYS A 175 -14.56 -6.64 13.28
N SER A 176 -15.84 -6.60 13.67
CA SER A 176 -16.79 -7.70 13.56
C SER A 176 -18.16 -7.15 13.12
N LEU A 177 -18.92 -7.97 12.44
CA LEU A 177 -20.31 -7.71 12.10
C LEU A 177 -21.27 -8.26 13.18
N SER A 178 -22.58 -8.10 12.99
CA SER A 178 -23.57 -8.82 13.79
C SER A 178 -23.46 -10.34 13.59
N PHE A 179 -23.94 -11.12 14.56
CA PHE A 179 -23.86 -12.59 14.50
C PHE A 179 -24.41 -13.18 13.19
N PRO A 180 -25.63 -12.82 12.72
CA PRO A 180 -26.15 -13.36 11.46
C PRO A 180 -25.27 -12.99 10.26
N ALA A 181 -24.74 -11.76 10.24
CA ALA A 181 -23.89 -11.28 9.14
C ALA A 181 -22.52 -11.97 9.13
N GLU A 182 -21.90 -12.22 10.30
CA GLU A 182 -20.66 -12.99 10.40
C GLU A 182 -20.86 -14.44 9.93
N PHE A 183 -21.98 -15.05 10.31
CA PHE A 183 -22.32 -16.41 9.91
C PHE A 183 -22.50 -16.50 8.39
N ALA A 184 -23.32 -15.63 7.81
CA ALA A 184 -23.56 -15.57 6.37
C ALA A 184 -22.27 -15.30 5.59
N LEU A 185 -21.40 -14.42 6.10
CA LEU A 185 -20.10 -14.12 5.51
C LEU A 185 -19.20 -15.37 5.48
N HIS A 186 -19.17 -16.12 6.59
CA HIS A 186 -18.37 -17.35 6.66
C HIS A 186 -18.92 -18.45 5.72
N GLN A 187 -20.25 -18.57 5.62
CA GLN A 187 -20.87 -19.50 4.65
C GLN A 187 -20.48 -19.18 3.21
N ARG A 188 -20.52 -17.89 2.79
CA ARG A 188 -20.10 -17.46 1.46
C ARG A 188 -18.63 -17.77 1.20
N ALA A 189 -17.75 -17.52 2.16
CA ALA A 189 -16.33 -17.87 2.07
C ALA A 189 -16.11 -19.37 1.92
N ALA A 190 -16.88 -20.20 2.67
CA ALA A 190 -16.83 -21.64 2.57
C ALA A 190 -17.33 -22.16 1.20
N GLN A 191 -18.39 -21.57 0.67
CA GLN A 191 -18.89 -21.87 -0.67
C GLN A 191 -17.85 -21.57 -1.75
N GLU A 192 -17.16 -20.41 -1.66
CA GLU A 192 -16.10 -20.07 -2.61
C GLU A 192 -14.89 -21.02 -2.48
N SER A 193 -14.49 -21.37 -1.26
CA SER A 193 -13.46 -22.40 -1.03
C SER A 193 -13.84 -23.73 -1.70
N GLN A 194 -15.10 -24.13 -1.61
CA GLN A 194 -15.60 -25.36 -2.25
C GLN A 194 -15.60 -25.24 -3.79
N ARG A 195 -16.04 -24.10 -4.35
CA ARG A 195 -15.99 -23.84 -5.81
C ARG A 195 -14.55 -23.97 -6.34
N LEU A 196 -13.57 -23.34 -5.68
CA LEU A 196 -12.16 -23.43 -6.03
C LEU A 196 -11.63 -24.87 -5.89
N THR A 197 -12.06 -25.60 -4.86
CA THR A 197 -11.69 -27.01 -4.69
C THR A 197 -12.24 -27.88 -5.81
N THR A 198 -13.43 -27.59 -6.31
CA THR A 198 -14.03 -28.29 -7.46
C THR A 198 -13.31 -27.92 -8.75
N LEU A 199 -13.01 -26.63 -8.97
CA LEU A 199 -12.25 -26.14 -10.12
C LEU A 199 -10.87 -26.81 -10.22
N ARG A 200 -10.20 -27.10 -9.10
CA ARG A 200 -8.92 -27.82 -9.06
C ARG A 200 -8.97 -29.19 -9.75
N LYS A 201 -10.14 -29.83 -9.83
CA LYS A 201 -10.30 -31.16 -10.44
C LYS A 201 -10.32 -31.13 -11.97
N SER A 202 -10.50 -29.96 -12.57
CA SER A 202 -10.46 -29.79 -14.02
C SER A 202 -9.04 -29.93 -14.57
N LEU A 203 -8.92 -30.27 -15.87
CA LEU A 203 -7.65 -30.33 -16.58
C LEU A 203 -7.06 -28.91 -16.68
N MET A 204 -5.97 -28.67 -15.97
CA MET A 204 -5.25 -27.39 -15.98
C MET A 204 -3.75 -27.57 -15.75
N PRO A 205 -2.90 -26.61 -16.15
CA PRO A 205 -1.46 -26.63 -15.87
C PRO A 205 -1.14 -26.81 -14.39
N ALA A 206 -0.02 -27.47 -14.08
CA ALA A 206 0.36 -27.81 -12.72
C ALA A 206 0.48 -26.59 -11.78
N LEU A 207 1.02 -25.48 -12.28
CA LEU A 207 1.13 -24.22 -11.52
C LEU A 207 -0.27 -23.69 -11.16
N LEU A 208 -1.14 -23.54 -12.15
CA LEU A 208 -2.51 -23.04 -11.95
C LEU A 208 -3.28 -23.90 -10.96
N ARG A 209 -3.15 -25.24 -11.04
CA ARG A 209 -3.76 -26.18 -10.09
C ARG A 209 -3.30 -25.95 -8.66
N ARG A 210 -1.99 -25.66 -8.45
CA ARG A 210 -1.43 -25.35 -7.13
C ARG A 210 -1.95 -24.01 -6.61
N ILE A 211 -2.05 -23.00 -7.48
CA ILE A 211 -2.60 -21.68 -7.13
C ILE A 211 -4.07 -21.80 -6.75
N VAL A 212 -4.89 -22.51 -7.53
CA VAL A 212 -6.32 -22.76 -7.21
C VAL A 212 -6.45 -23.48 -5.87
N ALA A 213 -5.64 -24.52 -5.62
CA ALA A 213 -5.65 -25.24 -4.35
C ALA A 213 -5.29 -24.33 -3.17
N ARG A 214 -4.30 -23.45 -3.34
CA ARG A 214 -3.93 -22.48 -2.32
C ARG A 214 -5.04 -21.46 -2.11
N SER A 215 -5.63 -20.93 -3.17
CA SER A 215 -6.74 -19.97 -3.12
C SER A 215 -7.96 -20.51 -2.37
N ALA A 216 -8.26 -21.81 -2.55
CA ALA A 216 -9.33 -22.47 -1.79
C ALA A 216 -9.09 -22.42 -0.27
N ALA A 217 -7.84 -22.60 0.19
CA ALA A 217 -7.51 -22.47 1.60
C ALA A 217 -7.52 -20.99 2.07
N GLU A 218 -7.03 -20.09 1.23
CA GLU A 218 -6.97 -18.65 1.53
C GLU A 218 -8.37 -18.01 1.57
N ALA A 219 -9.38 -18.57 0.91
CA ALA A 219 -10.75 -18.09 1.00
C ALA A 219 -11.29 -18.06 2.44
N LEU A 220 -10.79 -18.95 3.31
CA LEU A 220 -11.18 -19.04 4.73
C LEU A 220 -10.23 -18.29 5.67
N GLU A 221 -9.19 -17.64 5.15
CA GLU A 221 -8.22 -16.93 5.98
C GLU A 221 -8.77 -15.61 6.53
N SER A 222 -8.19 -15.21 7.66
CA SER A 222 -8.60 -13.99 8.37
C SER A 222 -8.52 -12.73 7.49
N SER A 223 -7.55 -12.65 6.59
CA SER A 223 -7.40 -11.54 5.64
C SER A 223 -8.57 -11.44 4.67
N THR A 224 -8.98 -12.57 4.07
CA THR A 224 -10.13 -12.65 3.16
C THR A 224 -11.42 -12.28 3.88
N LEU A 225 -11.66 -12.88 5.05
CA LEU A 225 -12.83 -12.56 5.87
C LEU A 225 -12.85 -11.09 6.31
N THR A 226 -11.69 -10.47 6.53
CA THR A 226 -11.60 -9.04 6.85
C THR A 226 -11.99 -8.18 5.66
N ASN A 227 -11.52 -8.50 4.44
CA ASN A 227 -11.93 -7.81 3.23
C ASN A 227 -13.44 -7.90 2.99
N MET A 228 -14.02 -9.08 3.19
CA MET A 228 -15.47 -9.28 3.08
C MET A 228 -16.25 -8.47 4.13
N ARG A 229 -15.74 -8.34 5.37
CA ARG A 229 -16.34 -7.47 6.40
C ARG A 229 -16.30 -6.01 6.01
N ILE A 230 -15.15 -5.54 5.48
CA ILE A 230 -15.00 -4.17 4.98
C ILE A 230 -16.04 -3.92 3.88
N ALA A 231 -16.11 -4.80 2.87
CA ALA A 231 -17.08 -4.70 1.78
C ALA A 231 -18.53 -4.66 2.29
N SER A 232 -18.90 -5.55 3.23
CA SER A 232 -20.23 -5.58 3.82
C SER A 232 -20.61 -4.28 4.53
N GLN A 233 -19.68 -3.70 5.30
CA GLN A 233 -19.92 -2.43 6.00
C GLN A 233 -19.96 -1.25 5.02
N ILE A 234 -19.08 -1.22 4.02
CA ILE A 234 -19.08 -0.19 2.97
C ILE A 234 -20.41 -0.23 2.22
N ARG A 235 -20.89 -1.41 1.80
CA ARG A 235 -22.20 -1.57 1.16
C ARG A 235 -23.30 -0.88 1.97
N THR A 236 -23.39 -1.19 3.25
CA THR A 236 -24.43 -0.63 4.12
C THR A 236 -24.26 0.89 4.29
N LEU A 237 -23.03 1.37 4.47
CA LEU A 237 -22.75 2.79 4.65
C LEU A 237 -23.04 3.59 3.39
N ILE A 238 -22.65 3.10 2.22
CA ILE A 238 -22.91 3.77 0.94
C ILE A 238 -24.42 3.88 0.67
N ALA A 239 -25.20 2.83 0.97
CA ALA A 239 -26.66 2.89 0.88
C ALA A 239 -27.27 3.99 1.76
N HIS A 240 -26.68 4.29 2.92
CA HIS A 240 -27.15 5.35 3.82
C HIS A 240 -26.62 6.73 3.46
N LEU A 241 -25.32 6.84 3.10
CA LEU A 241 -24.66 8.11 2.80
C LEU A 241 -25.01 8.64 1.41
N ARG A 242 -25.35 7.77 0.50
CA ARG A 242 -25.70 8.07 -0.91
C ARG A 242 -24.73 9.04 -1.57
N PRO A 243 -23.42 8.74 -1.60
CA PRO A 243 -22.41 9.65 -2.14
C PRO A 243 -22.43 9.66 -3.67
N LYS A 244 -22.10 10.83 -4.28
CA LYS A 244 -21.81 10.92 -5.71
C LYS A 244 -20.51 10.20 -6.06
N VAL A 245 -19.50 10.35 -5.18
CA VAL A 245 -18.15 9.85 -5.40
C VAL A 245 -17.64 9.10 -4.16
N VAL A 246 -17.00 7.94 -4.37
CA VAL A 246 -16.24 7.20 -3.36
C VAL A 246 -14.77 7.22 -3.75
N VAL A 247 -13.91 7.78 -2.88
CA VAL A 247 -12.46 7.84 -3.07
C VAL A 247 -11.79 6.85 -2.12
N SER A 248 -10.97 5.94 -2.63
CA SER A 248 -10.17 5.01 -1.80
C SER A 248 -8.68 5.15 -2.09
N THR A 249 -7.83 4.88 -1.09
CA THR A 249 -6.41 4.58 -1.35
C THR A 249 -6.29 3.46 -2.38
N HIS A 250 -5.23 3.45 -3.19
CA HIS A 250 -5.10 2.45 -4.23
C HIS A 250 -3.65 1.98 -4.45
N GLU A 251 -3.41 0.73 -4.11
CA GLU A 251 -2.22 -0.05 -4.47
C GLU A 251 -2.59 -1.38 -5.15
N GLY A 252 -3.87 -1.61 -5.40
CA GLY A 252 -4.43 -2.82 -5.98
C GLY A 252 -4.73 -3.92 -4.97
N HIS A 253 -4.89 -3.58 -3.69
CA HIS A 253 -5.27 -4.52 -2.64
C HIS A 253 -6.69 -5.07 -2.82
N ALA A 254 -6.92 -6.28 -2.31
CA ALA A 254 -8.23 -6.93 -2.37
C ALA A 254 -9.35 -6.07 -1.78
N PHE A 255 -9.11 -5.44 -0.60
CA PHE A 255 -10.12 -4.62 0.07
C PHE A 255 -10.56 -3.42 -0.78
N GLU A 256 -9.65 -2.78 -1.54
CA GLU A 256 -9.95 -1.66 -2.44
C GLU A 256 -10.90 -2.10 -3.55
N ARG A 257 -10.60 -3.26 -4.14
CA ARG A 257 -11.39 -3.84 -5.24
C ARG A 257 -12.81 -4.21 -4.79
N VAL A 258 -12.94 -4.91 -3.66
CA VAL A 258 -14.26 -5.26 -3.14
C VAL A 258 -15.02 -4.09 -2.53
N ALA A 259 -14.32 -3.00 -2.12
CA ALA A 259 -14.95 -1.77 -1.68
C ALA A 259 -15.67 -1.06 -2.85
N PHE A 260 -15.01 -0.97 -4.02
CA PHE A 260 -15.64 -0.41 -5.23
C PHE A 260 -16.85 -1.25 -5.66
N ALA A 261 -16.73 -2.57 -5.69
CA ALA A 261 -17.85 -3.44 -6.02
C ALA A 261 -19.02 -3.28 -5.03
N ALA A 262 -18.72 -3.24 -3.72
CA ALA A 262 -19.72 -3.04 -2.68
C ALA A 262 -20.41 -1.67 -2.75
N ALA A 263 -19.69 -0.62 -3.15
CA ALA A 263 -20.26 0.70 -3.37
C ALA A 263 -21.25 0.68 -4.55
N ARG A 264 -20.87 0.09 -5.69
CA ARG A 264 -21.72 -0.03 -6.87
C ARG A 264 -22.91 -0.98 -6.68
N GLU A 265 -22.76 -2.02 -5.85
CA GLU A 265 -23.87 -2.92 -5.48
C GLU A 265 -24.99 -2.16 -4.75
N SER A 266 -24.62 -1.13 -3.96
CA SER A 266 -25.57 -0.28 -3.24
C SER A 266 -26.07 0.90 -4.06
N MET A 267 -25.21 1.44 -4.92
CA MET A 267 -25.48 2.59 -5.77
C MET A 267 -24.78 2.37 -7.12
N PRO A 268 -25.47 1.80 -8.13
CA PRO A 268 -24.87 1.48 -9.44
C PRO A 268 -24.24 2.68 -10.15
N GLU A 269 -24.75 3.88 -9.87
CA GLU A 269 -24.32 5.16 -10.44
C GLU A 269 -23.12 5.79 -9.71
N VAL A 270 -22.69 5.27 -8.57
CA VAL A 270 -21.61 5.87 -7.80
C VAL A 270 -20.29 5.86 -8.57
N CYS A 271 -19.63 7.01 -8.63
CA CYS A 271 -18.30 7.12 -9.23
C CYS A 271 -17.22 6.66 -8.22
N CYS A 272 -16.43 5.67 -8.60
CA CYS A 272 -15.35 5.12 -7.79
C CYS A 272 -14.00 5.67 -8.23
N VAL A 273 -13.29 6.34 -7.32
CA VAL A 273 -12.01 7.01 -7.57
C VAL A 273 -10.91 6.36 -6.74
N ALA A 274 -9.82 6.01 -7.39
CA ALA A 274 -8.64 5.41 -6.77
C ALA A 274 -7.55 6.47 -6.57
N HIS A 275 -7.00 6.63 -5.36
CA HIS A 275 -5.88 7.53 -5.08
C HIS A 275 -4.59 6.74 -4.87
N GLN A 276 -3.70 6.80 -5.85
CA GLN A 276 -2.34 6.27 -5.76
C GLN A 276 -1.47 7.28 -4.99
N HIS A 277 -0.99 6.89 -3.83
CA HIS A 277 -0.39 7.78 -2.83
C HIS A 277 1.11 7.56 -2.57
N SER A 278 1.70 6.50 -3.12
CA SER A 278 3.12 6.14 -2.93
C SER A 278 3.83 5.92 -4.26
N ALA A 279 5.16 6.08 -4.33
CA ALA A 279 5.92 5.78 -5.53
C ALA A 279 5.71 4.32 -5.95
N LEU A 280 5.66 4.07 -7.26
CA LEU A 280 5.44 2.75 -7.83
C LEU A 280 6.76 2.02 -8.01
N PHE A 281 6.74 0.71 -7.80
CA PHE A 281 7.88 -0.17 -8.08
C PHE A 281 7.80 -0.74 -9.50
N ARG A 282 8.94 -1.23 -10.00
CA ARG A 282 9.09 -1.66 -11.40
C ARG A 282 8.06 -2.72 -11.81
N LEU A 283 7.88 -3.74 -10.99
CA LEU A 283 6.98 -4.87 -11.25
C LEU A 283 5.72 -4.84 -10.37
N GLN A 284 5.38 -3.70 -9.74
CA GLN A 284 4.17 -3.59 -8.93
C GLN A 284 2.95 -3.92 -9.79
N HIS A 285 2.39 -5.13 -9.56
CA HIS A 285 1.43 -5.73 -10.48
C HIS A 285 0.00 -5.29 -10.23
N SER A 286 -0.47 -5.42 -8.99
CA SER A 286 -1.90 -5.32 -8.67
C SER A 286 -2.54 -3.98 -9.05
N ILE A 287 -1.80 -2.86 -8.94
CA ILE A 287 -2.31 -1.54 -9.29
C ILE A 287 -2.41 -1.33 -10.80
N ARG A 288 -1.57 -2.04 -11.59
CA ARG A 288 -1.50 -1.90 -13.06
C ARG A 288 -2.46 -2.80 -13.82
N ARG A 289 -3.22 -3.64 -13.11
CA ARG A 289 -4.14 -4.60 -13.73
C ARG A 289 -5.59 -4.12 -13.69
N ASN A 290 -6.37 -4.62 -14.64
CA ASN A 290 -7.82 -4.48 -14.70
C ASN A 290 -8.51 -5.79 -14.29
N LEU A 291 -9.58 -5.73 -13.53
CA LEU A 291 -10.46 -6.85 -13.22
C LEU A 291 -11.79 -6.69 -13.98
N SER A 292 -12.83 -7.46 -13.65
CA SER A 292 -14.17 -7.20 -14.16
C SER A 292 -14.69 -5.84 -13.66
N ALA A 293 -15.56 -5.21 -14.44
CA ALA A 293 -15.97 -3.82 -14.28
C ALA A 293 -16.30 -3.35 -12.84
N PRO A 294 -17.05 -4.09 -12.01
CA PRO A 294 -17.40 -3.60 -10.67
C PRO A 294 -16.20 -3.36 -9.74
N TYR A 295 -15.06 -4.02 -9.99
CA TYR A 295 -13.88 -3.99 -9.12
C TYR A 295 -12.84 -2.94 -9.51
N ASN A 296 -13.04 -2.23 -10.62
CA ASN A 296 -12.09 -1.22 -11.09
C ASN A 296 -12.56 0.18 -10.70
N PRO A 297 -11.64 1.14 -10.49
CA PRO A 297 -12.01 2.53 -10.36
C PRO A 297 -12.45 3.11 -11.71
N ASP A 298 -13.28 4.16 -11.67
CA ASP A 298 -13.62 4.97 -12.84
C ASP A 298 -12.52 5.99 -13.17
N PHE A 299 -11.73 6.38 -12.15
CA PHE A 299 -10.58 7.29 -12.26
C PHE A 299 -9.46 6.85 -11.35
N ILE A 300 -8.22 7.12 -11.77
CA ILE A 300 -7.05 7.01 -10.91
C ILE A 300 -6.44 8.40 -10.73
N LEU A 301 -6.31 8.82 -9.48
CA LEU A 301 -5.63 10.04 -9.06
C LEU A 301 -4.19 9.70 -8.69
N ALA A 302 -3.23 10.17 -9.47
CA ALA A 302 -1.81 9.93 -9.27
C ALA A 302 -1.19 10.99 -8.36
N SER A 303 -0.18 10.60 -7.55
CA SER A 303 0.56 11.49 -6.66
C SER A 303 1.43 12.51 -7.38
N GLY A 304 1.78 12.27 -8.65
CA GLY A 304 2.58 13.15 -9.49
C GLY A 304 2.70 12.63 -10.92
N VAL A 305 3.41 13.38 -11.75
CA VAL A 305 3.55 13.12 -13.20
C VAL A 305 4.27 11.79 -13.46
N ILE A 306 5.27 11.45 -12.65
CA ILE A 306 6.00 10.17 -12.81
C ILE A 306 5.05 8.99 -12.58
N SER A 307 4.32 8.96 -11.48
CA SER A 307 3.36 7.90 -11.20
C SER A 307 2.25 7.83 -12.25
N GLN A 308 1.78 8.98 -12.75
CA GLN A 308 0.81 9.04 -13.86
C GLN A 308 1.38 8.36 -15.11
N SER A 309 2.61 8.70 -15.52
CA SER A 309 3.27 8.11 -16.68
C SER A 309 3.44 6.60 -16.54
N GLN A 310 3.92 6.14 -15.37
CA GLN A 310 4.11 4.72 -15.06
C GLN A 310 2.81 3.93 -15.11
N LEU A 311 1.69 4.51 -14.69
CA LEU A 311 0.37 3.87 -14.77
C LEU A 311 -0.20 3.89 -16.18
N LYS A 312 -0.04 4.99 -16.94
CA LYS A 312 -0.47 5.09 -18.35
C LYS A 312 0.26 4.10 -19.26
N ASN A 313 1.50 3.72 -18.90
CA ASN A 313 2.26 2.70 -19.61
C ASN A 313 1.74 1.27 -19.37
N ALA A 314 0.81 1.07 -18.41
CA ALA A 314 0.17 -0.22 -18.20
C ALA A 314 -0.95 -0.46 -19.22
N PRO A 315 -0.82 -1.47 -20.13
CA PRO A 315 -1.79 -1.70 -21.20
C PRO A 315 -3.22 -1.92 -20.71
N GLU A 316 -3.36 -2.52 -19.54
CA GLU A 316 -4.66 -2.85 -18.96
C GLU A 316 -5.41 -1.65 -18.40
N LEU A 317 -4.73 -0.53 -18.15
CA LEU A 317 -5.35 0.70 -17.62
C LEU A 317 -5.75 1.71 -18.70
N ARG A 318 -5.62 1.37 -19.99
CA ARG A 318 -5.87 2.29 -21.12
C ARG A 318 -7.24 2.95 -21.11
N HIS A 319 -8.25 2.27 -20.55
CA HIS A 319 -9.63 2.75 -20.51
C HIS A 319 -9.96 3.52 -19.24
N ILE A 320 -9.02 3.60 -18.27
CA ILE A 320 -9.23 4.30 -17.02
C ILE A 320 -8.51 5.65 -17.10
N PRO A 321 -9.19 6.79 -16.99
CA PRO A 321 -8.55 8.09 -16.93
C PRO A 321 -7.64 8.21 -15.73
N ILE A 322 -6.37 8.58 -15.96
CA ILE A 322 -5.35 8.75 -14.92
C ILE A 322 -4.97 10.23 -14.88
N MET A 323 -5.27 10.89 -13.76
CA MET A 323 -5.10 12.32 -13.57
C MET A 323 -4.07 12.59 -12.48
N VAL A 324 -3.25 13.64 -12.63
CA VAL A 324 -2.38 14.10 -11.55
C VAL A 324 -3.25 14.86 -10.55
N PHE A 325 -3.22 14.41 -9.31
CA PHE A 325 -3.95 15.02 -8.19
C PHE A 325 -3.00 15.58 -7.13
N GLY A 326 -1.87 14.92 -6.93
CA GLY A 326 -0.89 15.32 -5.95
C GLY A 326 -0.85 14.47 -4.68
N SER A 327 -0.03 14.88 -3.72
CA SER A 327 0.28 14.10 -2.52
C SER A 327 0.53 14.98 -1.30
N THR A 328 0.28 14.44 -0.11
CA THR A 328 0.68 15.02 1.18
C THR A 328 2.18 14.86 1.48
N ARG A 329 2.91 14.10 0.66
CA ARG A 329 4.33 13.76 0.86
C ARG A 329 5.32 14.79 0.31
N ILE A 330 4.89 16.01 0.08
CA ILE A 330 5.76 17.10 -0.36
C ILE A 330 6.61 17.55 0.82
N LEU A 331 7.92 17.75 0.59
CA LEU A 331 8.77 18.42 1.56
C LEU A 331 8.29 19.87 1.74
N LYS A 332 7.90 20.21 2.96
CA LYS A 332 7.61 21.59 3.31
C LYS A 332 8.94 22.33 3.54
N PRO A 333 9.18 23.49 2.92
CA PRO A 333 10.36 24.27 3.21
C PRO A 333 10.38 24.65 4.69
N THR A 334 11.45 24.33 5.40
CA THR A 334 11.71 24.88 6.74
C THR A 334 11.99 26.37 6.59
N GLY A 335 10.99 27.24 6.84
CA GLY A 335 11.22 28.68 6.81
C GLY A 335 10.18 29.54 6.08
N GLY A 336 8.98 29.03 5.81
CA GLY A 336 7.83 29.89 5.42
C GLY A 336 7.86 30.50 4.01
N ILE A 337 8.79 30.09 3.14
CA ILE A 337 8.88 30.60 1.76
C ILE A 337 8.05 29.70 0.83
N LYS A 338 7.07 30.28 0.15
CA LYS A 338 6.15 29.61 -0.81
C LYS A 338 6.80 29.26 -2.17
N GLN A 339 8.10 28.97 -2.21
CA GLN A 339 8.77 28.57 -3.47
C GLN A 339 9.02 27.07 -3.51
N THR A 340 8.97 26.48 -4.70
CA THR A 340 9.36 25.09 -4.95
C THR A 340 10.76 24.88 -4.36
N PRO A 341 10.98 23.85 -3.49
CA PRO A 341 12.27 23.67 -2.84
C PRO A 341 13.35 23.40 -3.90
N THR A 342 14.29 24.31 -4.04
CA THR A 342 15.50 24.04 -4.81
C THR A 342 16.54 23.39 -3.89
N ALA A 343 17.40 22.53 -4.42
CA ALA A 343 18.46 21.85 -3.66
C ALA A 343 19.32 22.81 -2.81
N SER A 344 19.42 24.08 -3.23
CA SER A 344 20.15 25.14 -2.51
C SER A 344 19.54 25.55 -1.18
N MET A 345 18.20 25.37 -0.98
CA MET A 345 17.53 25.79 0.26
C MET A 345 17.85 24.89 1.47
N PHE A 346 18.34 23.68 1.24
CA PHE A 346 18.71 22.72 2.29
C PHE A 346 20.23 22.66 2.56
N ALA A 347 21.01 23.52 1.89
CA ALA A 347 22.47 23.43 1.87
C ALA A 347 23.20 23.96 3.13
N THR A 348 22.50 24.54 4.13
CA THR A 348 23.15 25.45 5.08
C THR A 348 23.90 24.79 6.24
N HIS A 349 23.77 23.49 6.53
CA HIS A 349 24.55 22.84 7.64
C HIS A 349 24.71 21.32 7.50
N LYS A 350 24.95 20.81 6.27
CA LYS A 350 25.15 19.36 6.10
C LYS A 350 26.54 18.95 6.59
N SER A 351 26.59 18.08 7.61
CA SER A 351 27.85 17.40 7.97
C SER A 351 28.26 16.47 6.83
N LYS A 352 29.48 16.65 6.33
CA LYS A 352 30.02 15.88 5.18
C LYS A 352 30.05 14.35 5.39
N ASN A 353 29.82 13.90 6.62
CA ASN A 353 30.04 12.53 7.03
C ASN A 353 28.78 11.83 7.59
N ASN A 354 27.58 12.36 7.36
CA ASN A 354 26.35 11.75 7.84
C ASN A 354 25.61 11.00 6.75
N CYS A 355 25.31 9.71 6.99
CA CYS A 355 24.49 8.85 6.17
C CYS A 355 23.16 8.55 6.85
N LEU A 356 22.06 9.00 6.26
CA LEU A 356 20.71 8.68 6.69
C LEU A 356 20.37 7.25 6.26
N VAL A 357 19.95 6.40 7.19
CA VAL A 357 19.54 5.00 6.93
C VAL A 357 18.03 4.89 7.10
N VAL A 358 17.32 4.67 5.98
CA VAL A 358 15.86 4.75 5.92
C VAL A 358 15.28 3.43 5.42
N PRO A 359 14.86 2.52 6.31
CA PRO A 359 14.17 1.30 5.92
C PRO A 359 12.69 1.57 5.56
N GLU A 360 12.07 0.59 4.92
CA GLU A 360 10.64 0.52 4.72
C GLU A 360 9.91 0.05 6.00
N TYR A 361 8.56 0.09 5.98
CA TYR A 361 7.71 -0.47 7.03
C TYR A 361 7.62 -2.00 6.91
N ASP A 362 8.71 -2.68 7.16
CA ASP A 362 8.77 -4.14 7.32
C ASP A 362 9.91 -4.53 8.26
N TRP A 363 9.69 -5.53 9.10
CA TRP A 363 10.69 -5.94 10.08
C TRP A 363 11.93 -6.56 9.45
N SER A 364 11.76 -7.37 8.40
CA SER A 364 12.88 -8.02 7.69
C SER A 364 13.72 -7.02 6.94
N GLU A 365 13.08 -5.99 6.36
CA GLU A 365 13.77 -4.90 5.67
C GLU A 365 14.53 -4.00 6.66
N CYS A 366 13.95 -3.74 7.85
CA CYS A 366 14.66 -3.04 8.92
C CYS A 366 15.89 -3.84 9.37
N ASP A 367 15.73 -5.14 9.62
CA ASP A 367 16.85 -6.02 10.01
C ASP A 367 17.94 -6.01 8.94
N THR A 368 17.59 -6.23 7.67
CA THR A 368 18.53 -6.26 6.54
C THR A 368 19.31 -4.95 6.39
N LEU A 369 18.60 -3.82 6.37
CA LEU A 369 19.25 -2.52 6.13
C LEU A 369 20.10 -2.06 7.33
N PHE A 370 19.64 -2.27 8.55
CA PHE A 370 20.40 -1.89 9.75
C PHE A 370 21.57 -2.82 10.01
N GLU A 371 21.47 -4.13 9.76
CA GLU A 371 22.64 -5.03 9.86
C GLU A 371 23.70 -4.65 8.82
N PHE A 372 23.31 -4.39 7.58
CA PHE A 372 24.23 -3.88 6.55
C PHE A 372 24.91 -2.58 6.99
N SER A 373 24.14 -1.60 7.47
CA SER A 373 24.69 -0.32 7.91
C SER A 373 25.56 -0.44 9.17
N LEU A 374 25.30 -1.42 10.06
CA LEU A 374 26.16 -1.73 11.21
C LEU A 374 27.54 -2.24 10.74
N GLU A 375 27.56 -3.13 9.76
CA GLU A 375 28.83 -3.62 9.17
C GLU A 375 29.60 -2.48 8.49
N CYS A 376 28.88 -1.58 7.78
CA CYS A 376 29.50 -0.38 7.22
C CYS A 376 30.05 0.56 8.30
N ALA A 377 29.34 0.74 9.42
CA ALA A 377 29.77 1.61 10.52
C ALA A 377 31.03 1.09 11.23
N LEU A 378 31.16 -0.23 11.35
CA LEU A 378 32.38 -0.88 11.86
C LEU A 378 33.59 -0.63 10.96
N ALA A 379 33.39 -0.67 9.63
CA ALA A 379 34.45 -0.47 8.64
C ALA A 379 34.82 1.02 8.43
N LEU A 380 33.91 1.94 8.72
CA LEU A 380 34.02 3.38 8.42
C LEU A 380 33.73 4.23 9.66
N PRO A 381 34.63 4.29 10.64
CA PRO A 381 34.41 5.02 11.90
C PRO A 381 34.22 6.54 11.69
N ASN A 382 34.65 7.09 10.57
CA ASN A 382 34.50 8.50 10.22
C ASN A 382 33.16 8.86 9.58
N ILE A 383 32.28 7.89 9.31
CA ILE A 383 30.92 8.10 8.80
C ILE A 383 29.93 7.89 9.93
N ASN A 384 29.05 8.87 10.15
CA ASN A 384 27.97 8.74 11.11
C ASN A 384 26.72 8.20 10.40
N PHE A 385 26.17 7.13 10.94
CA PHE A 385 24.94 6.51 10.42
C PHE A 385 23.74 6.94 11.28
N VAL A 386 22.82 7.68 10.68
CA VAL A 386 21.59 8.14 11.32
C VAL A 386 20.49 7.12 11.02
N TRP A 387 20.19 6.25 11.97
CA TRP A 387 19.14 5.24 11.86
C TRP A 387 17.79 5.86 12.14
N ARG A 388 16.92 5.86 11.13
CA ARG A 388 15.56 6.35 11.24
C ARG A 388 14.58 5.21 10.98
N LEU A 389 13.62 5.00 11.88
CA LEU A 389 12.54 4.02 11.70
C LEU A 389 11.30 4.65 11.07
N HIS A 390 10.53 3.81 10.39
CA HIS A 390 9.17 4.16 10.02
C HIS A 390 8.33 4.45 11.29
N PRO A 391 7.42 5.45 11.29
CA PRO A 391 6.68 5.87 12.48
C PRO A 391 5.87 4.76 13.19
N LEU A 392 5.60 3.65 12.52
CA LEU A 392 4.86 2.52 13.08
C LEU A 392 5.76 1.46 13.73
N ILE A 393 7.09 1.60 13.68
CA ILE A 393 8.06 0.68 14.28
C ILE A 393 8.84 1.43 15.36
N SER A 394 9.02 0.82 16.54
CA SER A 394 9.86 1.39 17.60
C SER A 394 11.23 0.71 17.67
N PHE A 395 12.28 1.48 17.97
CA PHE A 395 13.62 0.93 18.23
C PHE A 395 13.62 -0.10 19.37
N LYS A 396 12.82 0.13 20.41
CA LYS A 396 12.68 -0.83 21.52
C LYS A 396 12.24 -2.20 21.02
N SER A 397 11.27 -2.25 20.12
CA SER A 397 10.76 -3.50 19.54
C SER A 397 11.77 -4.13 18.58
N LEU A 398 12.43 -3.33 17.74
CA LEU A 398 13.46 -3.78 16.82
C LEU A 398 14.64 -4.40 17.57
N LEU A 399 15.20 -3.70 18.56
CA LEU A 399 16.34 -4.16 19.34
C LEU A 399 16.00 -5.37 20.25
N LYS A 400 14.72 -5.55 20.63
CA LYS A 400 14.24 -6.75 21.29
C LYS A 400 14.25 -7.96 20.35
N ARG A 401 13.85 -7.77 19.12
CA ARG A 401 13.77 -8.77 18.06
C ARG A 401 15.17 -9.17 17.56
N ASN A 402 15.99 -8.18 17.21
CA ASN A 402 17.33 -8.38 16.67
C ASN A 402 18.39 -7.93 17.66
N ARG A 403 19.03 -8.92 18.34
CA ARG A 403 20.04 -8.65 19.37
C ARG A 403 21.36 -8.13 18.81
N ARG A 404 21.69 -8.42 17.54
CA ARG A 404 22.91 -7.93 16.88
C ARG A 404 22.94 -6.41 16.82
N LEU A 405 21.79 -5.78 16.59
CA LEU A 405 21.66 -4.32 16.51
C LEU A 405 21.88 -3.61 17.86
N ARG A 406 22.00 -4.35 18.98
CA ARG A 406 22.34 -3.77 20.29
C ARG A 406 23.81 -3.40 20.41
N ALA A 407 24.69 -4.10 19.68
CA ALA A 407 26.13 -3.87 19.66
C ALA A 407 26.52 -2.73 18.70
N ARG A 408 25.81 -1.60 18.78
CA ARG A 408 26.07 -0.44 17.94
C ARG A 408 27.40 0.20 18.25
N THR A 409 28.06 0.71 17.22
CA THR A 409 29.25 1.53 17.31
C THR A 409 28.90 2.98 17.68
N PRO A 410 29.85 3.77 18.24
CA PRO A 410 29.61 5.17 18.62
C PRO A 410 29.13 6.07 17.48
N ASN A 411 29.44 5.70 16.23
CA ASN A 411 29.04 6.41 15.01
C ASN A 411 27.67 5.99 14.47
N ILE A 412 26.81 5.35 15.30
CA ILE A 412 25.41 5.07 14.97
C ILE A 412 24.50 5.83 15.94
N GLU A 413 23.73 6.76 15.38
CA GLU A 413 22.69 7.52 16.08
C GLU A 413 21.29 6.95 15.79
N LEU A 414 20.44 6.80 16.83
CA LEU A 414 19.01 6.50 16.63
C LEU A 414 18.25 7.82 16.59
N SER A 415 17.66 8.15 15.41
CA SER A 415 16.92 9.39 15.27
C SER A 415 15.48 9.28 15.76
N ASP A 416 15.05 10.27 16.53
CA ASP A 416 13.66 10.57 16.92
C ASP A 416 13.11 11.85 16.26
N ARG A 417 13.90 12.48 15.41
CA ARG A 417 13.58 13.73 14.70
C ARG A 417 12.58 13.51 13.56
N THR A 418 12.13 14.58 12.93
CA THR A 418 11.35 14.48 11.68
C THR A 418 12.23 14.03 10.50
N LEU A 419 11.62 13.56 9.41
CA LEU A 419 12.38 13.18 8.21
C LEU A 419 13.10 14.39 7.61
N GLU A 420 12.45 15.54 7.61
CA GLU A 420 12.98 16.81 7.11
C GLU A 420 14.24 17.25 7.88
N GLU A 421 14.22 17.14 9.21
CA GLU A 421 15.38 17.46 10.05
C GLU A 421 16.55 16.49 9.79
N ASP A 422 16.27 15.19 9.65
CA ASP A 422 17.31 14.20 9.33
C ASP A 422 17.89 14.43 7.92
N ILE A 423 17.06 14.75 6.93
CA ILE A 423 17.50 15.13 5.58
C ILE A 423 18.39 16.38 5.65
N GLY A 424 18.02 17.38 6.46
CA GLY A 424 18.77 18.64 6.58
C GLY A 424 20.21 18.47 7.10
N ARG A 425 20.51 17.40 7.84
CA ARG A 425 21.82 17.15 8.48
C ARG A 425 22.64 16.03 7.85
N CYS A 426 22.09 15.33 6.85
CA CYS A 426 22.77 14.24 6.16
C CYS A 426 23.13 14.62 4.72
N GLN A 427 24.05 13.85 4.10
CA GLN A 427 24.45 14.01 2.70
C GLN A 427 24.17 12.76 1.88
N LEU A 428 24.14 11.62 2.51
CA LEU A 428 23.91 10.31 1.91
C LEU A 428 22.59 9.75 2.44
N ALA A 429 21.90 8.98 1.61
CA ALA A 429 20.70 8.24 2.01
C ALA A 429 20.86 6.78 1.60
N LEU A 430 21.13 5.91 2.56
CA LEU A 430 21.14 4.47 2.38
C LEU A 430 19.72 3.94 2.55
N TYR A 431 19.21 3.27 1.52
CA TYR A 431 17.82 2.85 1.47
C TYR A 431 17.61 1.51 0.76
N ARG A 432 16.41 0.98 0.97
CA ARG A 432 15.85 -0.19 0.29
C ARG A 432 14.33 -0.03 0.26
N GLY A 433 13.65 -0.23 -0.86
CA GLY A 433 12.19 -0.30 -0.95
C GLY A 433 11.38 0.89 -0.44
N THR A 434 12.00 1.86 0.20
CA THR A 434 11.29 2.99 0.81
C THR A 434 11.10 4.16 -0.16
N THR A 435 9.89 4.70 -0.18
CA THR A 435 9.59 5.90 -0.99
C THR A 435 10.10 7.20 -0.35
N ALA A 436 10.62 7.15 0.88
CA ALA A 436 11.24 8.30 1.54
C ALA A 436 12.54 8.75 0.83
N VAL A 437 13.15 7.89 -0.01
CA VAL A 437 14.30 8.27 -0.83
C VAL A 437 13.97 9.41 -1.80
N VAL A 438 12.76 9.49 -2.31
CA VAL A 438 12.32 10.61 -3.18
C VAL A 438 12.47 11.94 -2.43
N GLN A 439 12.02 11.98 -1.17
CA GLN A 439 12.16 13.16 -0.31
C GLN A 439 13.63 13.42 0.05
N ALA A 440 14.42 12.38 0.29
CA ALA A 440 15.85 12.49 0.57
C ALA A 440 16.60 13.13 -0.61
N VAL A 441 16.34 12.68 -1.84
CA VAL A 441 16.92 13.28 -3.07
C VAL A 441 16.49 14.73 -3.24
N MET A 442 15.20 15.02 -3.06
CA MET A 442 14.68 16.39 -3.11
C MET A 442 15.34 17.30 -2.06
N GLY A 443 15.71 16.77 -0.91
CA GLY A 443 16.50 17.46 0.10
C GLY A 443 18.01 17.47 -0.18
N GLY A 444 18.45 17.01 -1.36
CA GLY A 444 19.84 17.05 -1.82
C GLY A 444 20.75 15.96 -1.24
N LEU A 445 20.20 14.81 -0.78
CA LEU A 445 20.98 13.65 -0.38
C LEU A 445 21.34 12.81 -1.62
N THR A 446 22.52 12.24 -1.61
CA THR A 446 22.92 11.25 -2.61
C THR A 446 22.32 9.89 -2.25
N PRO A 447 21.46 9.29 -3.09
CA PRO A 447 20.82 8.02 -2.79
C PRO A 447 21.77 6.84 -3.03
N ILE A 448 21.79 5.92 -2.07
CA ILE A 448 22.58 4.67 -2.11
C ILE A 448 21.59 3.51 -1.91
N TYR A 449 21.32 2.80 -2.99
CA TYR A 449 20.42 1.65 -2.97
C TYR A 449 21.16 0.37 -2.57
N LEU A 450 20.67 -0.32 -1.55
CA LEU A 450 21.16 -1.66 -1.18
C LEU A 450 20.43 -2.72 -2.00
N GLN A 451 21.11 -3.32 -2.98
CA GLN A 451 20.62 -4.45 -3.76
C GLN A 451 21.11 -5.77 -3.16
N MET A 452 20.22 -6.60 -2.67
CA MET A 452 20.57 -7.93 -2.20
C MET A 452 20.72 -8.92 -3.36
N ARG A 453 21.65 -9.87 -3.19
CA ARG A 453 21.92 -10.87 -4.22
C ARG A 453 20.74 -11.83 -4.39
N GLY A 454 20.34 -12.08 -5.63
CA GLY A 454 19.26 -13.01 -5.97
C GLY A 454 17.85 -12.46 -5.81
N GLU A 455 17.68 -11.22 -5.36
CA GLU A 455 16.38 -10.55 -5.25
C GLU A 455 16.10 -9.65 -6.47
N MET A 456 14.81 -9.54 -6.81
CA MET A 456 14.36 -8.51 -7.76
C MET A 456 14.56 -7.13 -7.14
N THR A 457 14.83 -6.13 -7.99
CA THR A 457 14.98 -4.76 -7.49
C THR A 457 13.67 -4.23 -6.90
N ILE A 458 13.78 -3.63 -5.72
CA ILE A 458 12.70 -2.89 -5.06
C ILE A 458 13.05 -1.40 -4.94
N ASP A 459 13.86 -0.91 -5.85
CA ASP A 459 14.24 0.50 -5.93
C ASP A 459 13.09 1.34 -6.51
N PRO A 460 12.50 2.30 -5.78
CA PRO A 460 11.49 3.20 -6.33
C PRO A 460 12.06 4.16 -7.40
N LEU A 461 13.40 4.33 -7.47
CA LEU A 461 14.09 5.13 -8.48
C LEU A 461 14.61 4.25 -9.65
N TYR A 462 13.93 3.16 -9.96
CA TYR A 462 14.37 2.16 -10.94
C TYR A 462 14.53 2.70 -12.38
N GLU A 463 13.84 3.77 -12.74
CA GLU A 463 13.92 4.39 -14.07
C GLU A 463 15.17 5.29 -14.24
N ILE A 464 15.86 5.61 -13.15
CA ILE A 464 17.06 6.42 -13.16
C ILE A 464 18.28 5.54 -12.96
N GLU A 465 19.23 5.61 -13.89
CA GLU A 465 20.48 4.84 -13.83
C GLU A 465 21.63 5.66 -13.22
N LYS A 466 21.68 6.97 -13.49
CA LYS A 466 22.74 7.88 -13.05
C LYS A 466 22.31 8.73 -11.84
N GLY A 467 23.29 9.29 -11.15
CA GLY A 467 23.04 10.14 -9.97
C GLY A 467 22.70 9.37 -8.69
N LYS A 468 22.59 8.04 -8.73
CA LYS A 468 22.43 7.14 -7.57
C LYS A 468 23.50 6.07 -7.56
N PHE A 469 23.75 5.48 -6.39
CA PHE A 469 24.65 4.36 -6.22
C PHE A 469 23.89 3.08 -5.93
N ILE A 470 24.45 1.94 -6.40
CA ILE A 470 23.96 0.62 -6.06
C ILE A 470 25.09 -0.12 -5.38
N VAL A 471 24.87 -0.58 -4.15
CA VAL A 471 25.82 -1.36 -3.36
C VAL A 471 25.21 -2.70 -2.96
N ARG A 472 26.05 -3.74 -2.87
CA ARG A 472 25.65 -5.11 -2.50
C ARG A 472 26.36 -5.58 -1.25
N THR A 473 27.52 -4.98 -0.96
CA THR A 473 28.39 -5.37 0.16
C THR A 473 28.89 -4.14 0.90
N PRO A 474 29.23 -4.26 2.20
CA PRO A 474 29.88 -3.18 2.94
C PRO A 474 31.20 -2.72 2.31
N LYS A 475 31.91 -3.62 1.63
CA LYS A 475 33.14 -3.28 0.91
C LYS A 475 32.84 -2.31 -0.26
N GLU A 476 31.84 -2.61 -1.10
CA GLU A 476 31.41 -1.72 -2.19
C GLU A 476 30.98 -0.35 -1.65
N PHE A 477 30.29 -0.33 -0.49
CA PHE A 477 29.91 0.93 0.18
C PHE A 477 31.15 1.72 0.62
N ALA A 478 32.16 1.06 1.21
CA ALA A 478 33.42 1.70 1.63
C ALA A 478 34.24 2.22 0.44
N GLU A 479 34.33 1.46 -0.64
CA GLU A 479 35.00 1.87 -1.89
C GLU A 479 34.31 3.11 -2.49
N MET A 480 32.98 3.12 -2.53
CA MET A 480 32.21 4.27 -3.00
C MET A 480 32.51 5.53 -2.16
N ILE A 481 32.55 5.41 -0.82
CA ILE A 481 32.85 6.56 0.05
C ILE A 481 34.27 7.07 -0.14
N GLY A 482 35.25 6.20 -0.39
CA GLY A 482 36.66 6.53 -0.59
C GLY A 482 36.98 7.17 -1.96
N THR A 483 36.06 7.10 -2.91
CA THR A 483 36.23 7.67 -4.25
C THR A 483 35.90 9.16 -4.26
N PRO A 484 36.70 10.04 -4.89
CA PRO A 484 36.38 11.46 -5.03
C PRO A 484 35.01 11.64 -5.69
N ARG A 485 34.19 12.53 -5.14
CA ARG A 485 32.78 12.69 -5.57
C ARG A 485 32.61 13.08 -7.03
N ASP A 486 33.56 13.77 -7.58
CA ASP A 486 33.53 14.22 -8.97
C ASP A 486 33.83 13.10 -10.00
N THR A 487 34.28 11.93 -9.53
CA THR A 487 34.61 10.76 -10.35
C THR A 487 33.73 9.55 -10.07
N ILE A 488 32.83 9.62 -9.08
CA ILE A 488 31.99 8.48 -8.65
C ILE A 488 30.94 8.16 -9.74
N ASN A 489 31.05 7.00 -10.36
CA ASN A 489 30.20 6.50 -11.46
C ASN A 489 30.07 7.44 -12.69
N GLY A 490 30.97 8.39 -12.89
CA GLY A 490 30.83 9.37 -13.95
C GLY A 490 29.58 10.26 -13.84
N ALA A 491 28.94 10.29 -12.67
CA ALA A 491 27.78 11.14 -12.44
C ALA A 491 28.20 12.60 -12.40
N THR A 492 27.71 13.35 -13.38
CA THR A 492 27.95 14.78 -13.52
C THR A 492 26.97 15.58 -12.64
N GLU A 493 27.19 16.87 -12.48
CA GLU A 493 26.20 17.77 -11.87
C GLU A 493 24.88 17.74 -12.65
N GLN A 494 24.95 17.55 -13.97
CA GLN A 494 23.78 17.35 -14.83
C GLN A 494 22.99 16.09 -14.43
N ASP A 495 23.65 14.95 -14.21
CA ASP A 495 22.97 13.69 -13.79
C ASP A 495 22.27 13.87 -12.42
N ARG A 496 22.86 14.64 -11.51
CA ARG A 496 22.24 14.98 -10.22
C ARG A 496 21.02 15.89 -10.40
N ALA A 497 21.12 16.89 -11.27
CA ALA A 497 20.02 17.79 -11.57
C ALA A 497 18.84 17.02 -12.21
N GLU A 498 19.13 16.08 -13.11
CA GLU A 498 18.13 15.21 -13.74
C GLU A 498 17.43 14.30 -12.70
N LEU A 499 18.20 13.72 -11.76
CA LEU A 499 17.64 12.92 -10.67
C LEU A 499 16.72 13.77 -9.77
N VAL A 500 17.12 14.98 -9.40
CA VAL A 500 16.30 15.91 -8.59
C VAL A 500 15.05 16.33 -9.34
N ASP A 501 15.16 16.67 -10.63
CA ASP A 501 13.99 16.99 -11.47
C ASP A 501 13.03 15.80 -11.55
N TYR A 502 13.54 14.59 -11.79
CA TYR A 502 12.73 13.38 -11.79
C TYR A 502 12.00 13.18 -10.46
N CYS A 503 12.71 13.29 -9.32
CA CYS A 503 12.12 13.14 -8.00
C CYS A 503 11.08 14.24 -7.69
N SER A 504 11.26 15.47 -8.17
CA SER A 504 10.32 16.59 -7.98
C SER A 504 8.94 16.32 -8.58
N ARG A 505 8.88 15.48 -9.60
CA ARG A 505 7.67 15.10 -10.33
C ARG A 505 6.94 13.88 -9.75
N PHE A 506 7.50 13.22 -8.71
CA PHE A 506 6.82 12.11 -8.01
C PHE A 506 5.66 12.59 -7.14
N TYR A 507 5.89 13.69 -6.42
CA TYR A 507 4.92 14.26 -5.47
C TYR A 507 4.74 15.73 -5.79
N VAL A 508 3.55 16.07 -6.28
CA VAL A 508 3.19 17.46 -6.56
C VAL A 508 2.14 17.95 -5.57
N PRO A 509 1.95 19.26 -5.39
CA PRO A 509 0.88 19.81 -4.57
C PRO A 509 -0.49 19.28 -4.99
N MET A 510 -1.37 19.03 -3.99
CA MET A 510 -2.72 18.55 -4.27
C MET A 510 -3.55 19.61 -5.00
N ASP A 511 -4.09 19.22 -6.15
CA ASP A 511 -5.02 20.02 -6.94
C ASP A 511 -6.46 19.61 -6.63
N PHE A 512 -7.10 20.35 -5.75
CA PHE A 512 -8.49 20.10 -5.34
C PHE A 512 -9.48 20.25 -6.49
N GLN A 513 -9.19 21.08 -7.51
CA GLN A 513 -10.07 21.30 -8.65
C GLN A 513 -10.30 20.03 -9.46
N VAL A 514 -9.29 19.15 -9.52
CA VAL A 514 -9.41 17.84 -10.18
C VAL A 514 -10.52 17.01 -9.53
N LEU A 515 -10.53 16.93 -8.20
CA LEU A 515 -11.54 16.13 -7.48
C LEU A 515 -12.91 16.83 -7.48
N GLU A 516 -12.96 18.15 -7.34
CA GLU A 516 -14.21 18.94 -7.47
C GLU A 516 -14.85 18.76 -8.84
N LYS A 517 -14.05 18.73 -9.90
CA LYS A 517 -14.54 18.45 -11.25
C LYS A 517 -15.15 17.05 -11.35
N ILE A 518 -14.47 16.02 -10.84
CA ILE A 518 -15.00 14.66 -10.82
C ILE A 518 -16.32 14.59 -10.05
N ILE A 519 -16.42 15.25 -8.89
CA ILE A 519 -17.64 15.27 -8.08
C ILE A 519 -18.80 15.94 -8.82
N ARG A 520 -18.53 17.03 -9.55
CA ARG A 520 -19.53 17.77 -10.33
C ARG A 520 -20.03 16.96 -11.53
N ASP A 521 -19.10 16.32 -12.25
CA ASP A 521 -19.40 15.61 -13.50
C ASP A 521 -19.94 14.17 -13.24
N ALA A 522 -19.88 13.67 -11.99
CA ALA A 522 -20.30 12.32 -11.65
C ALA A 522 -21.77 11.99 -11.99
N PRO A 523 -22.77 12.89 -11.78
CA PRO A 523 -24.16 12.62 -12.12
C PRO A 523 -24.41 12.42 -13.61
N GLU A 524 -23.75 13.20 -14.47
CA GLU A 524 -23.89 13.11 -15.94
C GLU A 524 -23.34 11.79 -16.48
N ARG A 525 -22.23 11.34 -15.93
CA ARG A 525 -21.61 10.06 -16.30
C ARG A 525 -22.43 8.84 -15.86
N ALA A 526 -23.08 8.94 -14.70
CA ALA A 526 -24.01 7.92 -14.24
C ALA A 526 -25.14 7.68 -15.25
N GLN A 527 -25.68 8.75 -15.83
CA GLN A 527 -26.71 8.66 -16.85
C GLN A 527 -26.18 8.04 -18.16
N ALA A 528 -24.98 8.44 -18.61
CA ALA A 528 -24.35 7.89 -19.81
C ALA A 528 -24.07 6.38 -19.68
N ASN A 529 -23.50 5.95 -18.55
CA ASN A 529 -23.22 4.54 -18.27
C ASN A 529 -24.51 3.68 -18.16
N THR A 530 -25.62 4.26 -17.73
CA THR A 530 -26.91 3.57 -17.65
C THR A 530 -27.51 3.39 -19.04
N ALA A 531 -27.34 4.36 -19.93
CA ALA A 531 -27.77 4.30 -21.32
C ALA A 531 -27.00 3.25 -22.14
N GLU A 532 -25.67 3.13 -21.91
CA GLU A 532 -24.85 2.09 -22.56
C GLU A 532 -25.17 0.68 -22.07
N ARG A 533 -25.60 0.52 -20.81
CA ARG A 533 -25.97 -0.77 -20.20
C ARG A 533 -27.38 -1.24 -20.59
N ASN A 534 -28.28 -0.32 -20.94
CA ASN A 534 -29.60 -0.60 -21.44
C ASN A 534 -29.75 0.12 -22.81
N PRO A 535 -29.21 -0.42 -23.92
CA PRO A 535 -29.50 0.11 -25.21
C PRO A 535 -31.01 0.04 -25.43
N GLU A 536 -31.63 1.17 -25.79
CA GLU A 536 -33.03 1.18 -26.19
C GLU A 536 -33.26 0.08 -27.24
N PRO A 537 -34.36 -0.69 -27.14
CA PRO A 537 -34.68 -1.67 -28.17
C PRO A 537 -34.77 -0.92 -29.51
N PRO A 538 -34.23 -1.49 -30.62
CA PRO A 538 -34.28 -0.84 -31.90
C PRO A 538 -35.73 -0.50 -32.22
N SER A 539 -35.95 0.77 -32.56
CA SER A 539 -37.26 1.29 -33.00
C SER A 539 -37.87 0.35 -34.05
N PRO A 540 -39.12 -0.06 -33.90
CA PRO A 540 -39.75 -0.91 -34.90
C PRO A 540 -40.04 -0.08 -36.13
N PHE A 541 -39.19 -0.23 -37.16
CA PHE A 541 -39.48 0.14 -38.54
C PHE A 541 -39.33 -1.08 -39.43
#